data_f5fd68506301d62d266f55d4f7611693
#
_entry.id   f5fd68506301d62d266f55d4f7611693
#
_cell.length_a   1.000
_cell.length_b   1.000
_cell.length_c   1.000
_cell.angle_alpha   90.00
_cell.angle_beta   90.00
_cell.angle_gamma   90.00
#
_symmetry.space_group_name_H-M   'P 1'
#
loop_
_entity.id
_entity.type
_entity.pdbx_description
1 polymer ?
#
loop_
_entity_poly.entity_id
_entity_poly.type
_entity_poly.pdbx_seq_one_letter_code
_entity_poly.pdbx_strand_id
1 'polypeptide(L)'
;MSKKVAIFDMDGTLVDSSFQWGCTPAVTLFHFGKLMTDEESREVQRLGFFKAPGYLIERYGLPCTEKEFLEKGYAIMEEQYRNFIVMRPNARQYLESLHEKGIRCVILTASRGVFADIMIKKFQLEGLIDAVYSAHDLKLEKSQPAIYYKLFEEMGCMAEECFMFEDSAYALNTAKALGIEGVGVKDPVRPRQHAALEEVAVRCVGSYEELLENDIFA
;
A
#
# COMPACT_ATOMS: atom_id res chain seq x y z
N MET A 1 -11.90 22.55 -8.63
CA MET A 1 -13.03 21.63 -8.80
C MET A 1 -13.33 20.96 -7.48
N SER A 2 -14.56 20.52 -7.25
CA SER A 2 -14.90 19.77 -6.04
C SER A 2 -14.27 18.37 -6.13
N LYS A 3 -13.61 17.92 -5.07
CA LYS A 3 -13.06 16.56 -4.96
C LYS A 3 -14.19 15.54 -4.81
N LYS A 4 -14.08 14.41 -5.50
CA LYS A 4 -15.14 13.38 -5.58
C LYS A 4 -14.64 11.98 -5.25
N VAL A 5 -13.32 11.74 -5.36
CA VAL A 5 -12.71 10.44 -5.20
C VAL A 5 -11.50 10.53 -4.27
N ALA A 6 -11.45 9.65 -3.29
CA ALA A 6 -10.30 9.41 -2.43
C ALA A 6 -9.66 8.07 -2.82
N ILE A 7 -8.44 8.13 -3.32
CA ILE A 7 -7.64 6.97 -3.71
C ILE A 7 -6.72 6.63 -2.54
N PHE A 8 -6.88 5.46 -1.97
CA PHE A 8 -6.05 5.01 -0.84
C PHE A 8 -5.08 3.92 -1.29
N ASP A 9 -3.81 4.10 -0.99
CA ASP A 9 -2.95 2.94 -0.86
C ASP A 9 -3.39 2.07 0.33
N MET A 10 -2.97 0.82 0.35
CA MET A 10 -3.36 -0.13 1.39
C MET A 10 -2.28 -0.32 2.44
N ASP A 11 -1.10 -0.76 2.04
CA ASP A 11 -0.01 -1.22 2.89
C ASP A 11 0.81 -0.08 3.49
N GLY A 12 0.73 0.15 4.81
CA GLY A 12 1.34 1.30 5.45
C GLY A 12 0.47 2.56 5.43
N THR A 13 -0.63 2.52 4.67
CA THR A 13 -1.60 3.62 4.54
C THR A 13 -2.91 3.30 5.27
N LEU A 14 -3.73 2.38 4.79
CA LEU A 14 -4.97 1.97 5.48
C LEU A 14 -4.73 0.93 6.58
N VAL A 15 -3.75 0.05 6.38
CA VAL A 15 -3.40 -1.02 7.31
C VAL A 15 -1.94 -0.94 7.74
N ASP A 16 -1.66 -1.38 8.97
CA ASP A 16 -0.33 -1.45 9.56
C ASP A 16 0.31 -2.80 9.20
N SER A 17 0.85 -2.88 7.98
CA SER A 17 1.39 -4.12 7.38
C SER A 17 2.87 -4.02 6.98
N SER A 18 3.48 -2.85 7.04
CA SER A 18 4.83 -2.61 6.54
C SER A 18 5.89 -3.45 7.25
N PHE A 19 5.72 -3.67 8.56
CA PHE A 19 6.63 -4.52 9.33
C PHE A 19 6.57 -5.97 8.84
N GLN A 20 5.37 -6.51 8.64
CA GLN A 20 5.16 -7.88 8.16
C GLN A 20 5.75 -8.08 6.77
N TRP A 21 5.51 -7.14 5.84
CA TRP A 21 6.14 -7.15 4.52
C TRP A 21 7.66 -7.12 4.61
N GLY A 22 8.22 -6.30 5.49
CA GLY A 22 9.68 -6.22 5.71
C GLY A 22 10.28 -7.50 6.25
N CYS A 23 9.56 -8.25 7.09
CA CYS A 23 10.01 -9.51 7.68
C CYS A 23 9.77 -10.73 6.78
N THR A 24 8.84 -10.66 5.82
CA THR A 24 8.42 -11.81 5.01
C THR A 24 9.57 -12.52 4.29
N PRO A 25 10.57 -11.85 3.68
CA PRO A 25 11.69 -12.56 3.07
C PRO A 25 12.49 -13.41 4.06
N ALA A 26 12.70 -12.91 5.29
CA ALA A 26 13.40 -13.65 6.35
C ALA A 26 12.60 -14.86 6.83
N VAL A 27 11.29 -14.69 7.03
CA VAL A 27 10.39 -15.78 7.41
C VAL A 27 10.30 -16.83 6.29
N THR A 28 10.24 -16.40 5.04
CA THR A 28 10.27 -17.31 3.88
C THR A 28 11.58 -18.10 3.83
N LEU A 29 12.72 -17.44 4.02
CA LEU A 29 14.02 -18.08 4.06
C LEU A 29 14.12 -19.12 5.20
N PHE A 30 13.55 -18.80 6.37
CA PHE A 30 13.50 -19.72 7.50
C PHE A 30 12.75 -21.03 7.17
N HIS A 31 11.74 -20.99 6.34
CA HIS A 31 11.06 -22.20 5.85
C HIS A 31 11.96 -23.14 5.01
N PHE A 32 13.07 -22.61 4.49
CA PHE A 32 14.12 -23.42 3.85
C PHE A 32 15.24 -23.83 4.82
N GLY A 33 15.04 -23.65 6.14
CA GLY A 33 16.00 -24.00 7.17
C GLY A 33 17.22 -23.10 7.21
N LYS A 34 17.11 -21.87 6.71
CA LYS A 34 18.20 -20.87 6.68
C LYS A 34 17.83 -19.66 7.53
N LEU A 35 18.85 -19.03 8.10
CA LEU A 35 18.74 -17.80 8.89
C LEU A 35 19.50 -16.70 8.18
N MET A 36 18.89 -15.53 8.11
CA MET A 36 19.48 -14.33 7.53
C MET A 36 20.39 -13.66 8.57
N THR A 37 21.52 -13.17 8.13
CA THR A 37 22.39 -12.30 8.95
C THR A 37 21.87 -10.87 8.92
N ASP A 38 22.37 -10.03 9.86
CA ASP A 38 22.03 -8.60 9.89
C ASP A 38 22.45 -7.85 8.62
N GLU A 39 23.56 -8.25 8.00
CA GLU A 39 24.03 -7.67 6.74
C GLU A 39 23.08 -8.02 5.59
N GLU A 40 22.70 -9.28 5.48
CA GLU A 40 21.76 -9.75 4.47
C GLU A 40 20.38 -9.15 4.67
N SER A 41 19.95 -8.96 5.92
CA SER A 41 18.69 -8.27 6.24
C SER A 41 18.68 -6.82 5.72
N ARG A 42 19.78 -6.08 5.89
CA ARG A 42 19.91 -4.74 5.32
C ARG A 42 19.87 -4.73 3.79
N GLU A 43 20.52 -5.70 3.14
CA GLU A 43 20.49 -5.83 1.69
C GLU A 43 19.09 -6.20 1.18
N VAL A 44 18.41 -7.13 1.83
CA VAL A 44 17.03 -7.50 1.51
C VAL A 44 16.07 -6.32 1.67
N GLN A 45 16.24 -5.50 2.72
CA GLN A 45 15.44 -4.28 2.88
C GLN A 45 15.68 -3.27 1.76
N ARG A 46 16.93 -3.14 1.26
CA ARG A 46 17.28 -2.29 0.13
C ARG A 46 16.67 -2.78 -1.19
N LEU A 47 16.70 -4.09 -1.41
CA LEU A 47 16.17 -4.75 -2.61
C LEU A 47 14.63 -4.72 -2.65
N GLY A 48 14.00 -4.82 -1.49
CA GLY A 48 12.55 -4.96 -1.34
C GLY A 48 12.04 -6.36 -1.67
N PHE A 49 10.76 -6.59 -1.37
CA PHE A 49 10.13 -7.90 -1.42
C PHE A 49 10.28 -8.63 -2.78
N PHE A 50 10.17 -7.91 -3.89
CA PHE A 50 10.17 -8.53 -5.23
C PHE A 50 11.56 -8.90 -5.74
N LYS A 51 12.62 -8.21 -5.31
CA LYS A 51 14.01 -8.49 -5.74
C LYS A 51 14.80 -9.35 -4.76
N ALA A 52 14.35 -9.42 -3.52
CA ALA A 52 14.98 -10.24 -2.48
C ALA A 52 15.06 -11.74 -2.83
N PRO A 53 14.07 -12.37 -3.49
CA PRO A 53 14.14 -13.79 -3.83
C PRO A 53 15.37 -14.18 -4.63
N GLY A 54 15.67 -13.47 -5.72
CA GLY A 54 16.85 -13.76 -6.56
C GLY A 54 18.16 -13.75 -5.75
N TYR A 55 18.32 -12.69 -4.95
CA TYR A 55 19.48 -12.57 -4.04
C TYR A 55 19.57 -13.71 -3.02
N LEU A 56 18.47 -14.05 -2.36
CA LEU A 56 18.46 -15.09 -1.31
C LEU A 56 18.64 -16.49 -1.88
N ILE A 57 18.04 -16.78 -3.04
CA ILE A 57 18.17 -18.07 -3.72
C ILE A 57 19.62 -18.30 -4.11
N GLU A 58 20.27 -17.32 -4.74
CA GLU A 58 21.68 -17.41 -5.12
C GLU A 58 22.59 -17.52 -3.88
N ARG A 59 22.38 -16.66 -2.89
CA ARG A 59 23.18 -16.57 -1.68
C ARG A 59 23.20 -17.86 -0.86
N TYR A 60 22.06 -18.55 -0.78
CA TYR A 60 21.88 -19.75 0.06
C TYR A 60 21.79 -21.06 -0.73
N GLY A 61 21.86 -21.01 -2.06
CA GLY A 61 21.70 -22.20 -2.93
C GLY A 61 20.36 -22.89 -2.71
N LEU A 62 19.26 -22.11 -2.64
CA LEU A 62 17.94 -22.68 -2.34
C LEU A 62 17.42 -23.53 -3.50
N PRO A 63 16.79 -24.68 -3.21
CA PRO A 63 16.23 -25.57 -4.24
C PRO A 63 14.83 -25.09 -4.68
N CYS A 64 14.68 -23.84 -5.08
CA CYS A 64 13.43 -23.26 -5.54
C CYS A 64 13.68 -22.15 -6.57
N THR A 65 12.63 -21.84 -7.34
CA THR A 65 12.60 -20.69 -8.23
C THR A 65 12.18 -19.42 -7.48
N GLU A 66 12.45 -18.24 -8.04
CA GLU A 66 11.95 -16.96 -7.47
C GLU A 66 10.42 -16.94 -7.33
N LYS A 67 9.72 -17.52 -8.30
CA LYS A 67 8.26 -17.65 -8.25
C LYS A 67 7.80 -18.47 -7.04
N GLU A 68 8.42 -19.63 -6.80
CA GLU A 68 8.07 -20.48 -5.65
C GLU A 68 8.40 -19.79 -4.33
N PHE A 69 9.51 -19.05 -4.25
CA PHE A 69 9.85 -18.26 -3.08
C PHE A 69 8.81 -17.17 -2.82
N LEU A 70 8.41 -16.41 -3.85
CA LEU A 70 7.38 -15.38 -3.75
C LEU A 70 6.02 -15.95 -3.35
N GLU A 71 5.59 -17.07 -3.95
CA GLU A 71 4.31 -17.71 -3.59
C GLU A 71 4.29 -18.13 -2.11
N LYS A 72 5.41 -18.63 -1.59
CA LYS A 72 5.53 -18.94 -0.17
C LYS A 72 5.45 -17.67 0.70
N GLY A 73 6.10 -16.59 0.29
CA GLY A 73 5.99 -15.28 0.94
C GLY A 73 4.55 -14.74 0.92
N TYR A 74 3.84 -14.87 -0.20
CA TYR A 74 2.44 -14.48 -0.29
C TYR A 74 1.52 -15.30 0.61
N ALA A 75 1.77 -16.61 0.74
CA ALA A 75 1.00 -17.46 1.66
C ALA A 75 1.21 -17.01 3.13
N ILE A 76 2.45 -16.64 3.50
CA ILE A 76 2.74 -16.06 4.82
C ILE A 76 1.96 -14.75 4.99
N MET A 77 2.01 -13.86 4.02
CA MET A 77 1.30 -12.57 4.11
C MET A 77 -0.22 -12.76 4.17
N GLU A 78 -0.79 -13.72 3.46
CA GLU A 78 -2.22 -14.00 3.55
C GLU A 78 -2.63 -14.35 4.99
N GLU A 79 -1.83 -15.18 5.67
CA GLU A 79 -2.04 -15.51 7.08
C GLU A 79 -1.91 -14.26 7.98
N GLN A 80 -0.93 -13.37 7.69
CA GLN A 80 -0.78 -12.11 8.43
C GLN A 80 -2.00 -11.21 8.26
N TYR A 81 -2.51 -11.05 7.03
CA TYR A 81 -3.72 -10.26 6.78
C TYR A 81 -4.94 -10.83 7.51
N ARG A 82 -5.14 -12.14 7.49
CA ARG A 82 -6.26 -12.77 8.18
C ARG A 82 -6.22 -12.58 9.69
N ASN A 83 -5.05 -12.72 10.30
CA ASN A 83 -4.95 -12.93 11.74
C ASN A 83 -4.33 -11.74 12.51
N PHE A 84 -3.37 -11.02 11.94
CA PHE A 84 -2.51 -10.11 12.72
C PHE A 84 -2.52 -8.67 12.26
N ILE A 85 -2.58 -8.40 10.94
CA ILE A 85 -2.62 -7.03 10.43
C ILE A 85 -3.88 -6.33 10.91
N VAL A 86 -3.72 -5.08 11.36
CA VAL A 86 -4.79 -4.21 11.86
C VAL A 86 -4.90 -2.96 10.99
N MET A 87 -6.05 -2.30 11.04
CA MET A 87 -6.20 -0.97 10.43
C MET A 87 -5.34 0.06 11.17
N ARG A 88 -4.88 1.06 10.42
CA ARG A 88 -4.30 2.26 11.02
C ARG A 88 -5.33 2.96 11.91
N PRO A 89 -4.90 3.53 13.05
CA PRO A 89 -5.83 4.24 13.95
C PRO A 89 -6.67 5.28 13.21
N ASN A 90 -7.96 5.28 13.47
CA ASN A 90 -8.96 6.18 12.88
C ASN A 90 -9.15 6.09 11.35
N ALA A 91 -8.47 5.16 10.64
CA ALA A 91 -8.64 5.01 9.19
C ALA A 91 -10.09 4.66 8.81
N ARG A 92 -10.73 3.76 9.57
CA ARG A 92 -12.14 3.42 9.36
C ARG A 92 -13.05 4.63 9.54
N GLN A 93 -12.90 5.38 10.64
CA GLN A 93 -13.70 6.56 10.92
C GLN A 93 -13.54 7.62 9.83
N TYR A 94 -12.34 7.75 9.28
CA TYR A 94 -12.11 8.66 8.17
C TYR A 94 -12.82 8.21 6.88
N LEU A 95 -12.78 6.91 6.54
CA LEU A 95 -13.56 6.36 5.42
C LEU A 95 -15.07 6.60 5.59
N GLU A 96 -15.60 6.40 6.80
CA GLU A 96 -16.99 6.67 7.14
C GLU A 96 -17.34 8.15 6.95
N SER A 97 -16.47 9.07 7.40
CA SER A 97 -16.66 10.52 7.20
C SER A 97 -16.65 10.95 5.74
N LEU A 98 -15.83 10.31 4.91
CA LEU A 98 -15.81 10.55 3.47
C LEU A 98 -17.09 10.04 2.78
N HIS A 99 -17.55 8.86 3.19
CA HIS A 99 -18.79 8.28 2.68
C HIS A 99 -20.00 9.18 3.00
N GLU A 100 -20.09 9.71 4.21
CA GLU A 100 -21.15 10.67 4.62
C GLU A 100 -21.14 11.94 3.76
N LYS A 101 -19.98 12.35 3.23
CA LYS A 101 -19.83 13.50 2.31
C LYS A 101 -20.08 13.13 0.85
N GLY A 102 -20.38 11.87 0.55
CA GLY A 102 -20.57 11.39 -0.82
C GLY A 102 -19.26 11.27 -1.61
N ILE A 103 -18.11 11.22 -0.93
CA ILE A 103 -16.81 10.98 -1.54
C ILE A 103 -16.64 9.47 -1.74
N ARG A 104 -16.36 9.06 -2.96
CA ARG A 104 -16.11 7.65 -3.27
C ARG A 104 -14.68 7.28 -2.86
N CYS A 105 -14.55 6.16 -2.16
CA CYS A 105 -13.25 5.67 -1.70
C CYS A 105 -12.83 4.43 -2.50
N VAL A 106 -11.64 4.47 -3.08
CA VAL A 106 -11.07 3.34 -3.83
C VAL A 106 -9.70 2.95 -3.28
N ILE A 107 -9.36 1.67 -3.36
CA ILE A 107 -8.03 1.19 -3.03
C ILE A 107 -7.21 1.05 -4.30
N LEU A 108 -6.00 1.63 -4.31
CA LEU A 108 -4.97 1.42 -5.32
C LEU A 108 -3.73 0.84 -4.66
N THR A 109 -3.52 -0.47 -4.77
CA THR A 109 -2.45 -1.19 -4.10
C THR A 109 -1.46 -1.83 -5.06
N ALA A 110 -0.18 -1.92 -4.65
CA ALA A 110 0.83 -2.75 -5.34
C ALA A 110 0.67 -4.24 -5.01
N SER A 111 -0.04 -4.57 -3.94
CA SER A 111 -0.26 -5.93 -3.45
C SER A 111 -1.32 -6.68 -4.27
N ARG A 112 -1.41 -8.00 -4.07
CA ARG A 112 -2.48 -8.83 -4.67
C ARG A 112 -3.86 -8.39 -4.19
N GLY A 113 -4.84 -8.38 -5.07
CA GLY A 113 -6.22 -7.99 -4.76
C GLY A 113 -6.84 -8.82 -3.64
N VAL A 114 -6.49 -10.12 -3.55
CA VAL A 114 -6.97 -10.99 -2.47
C VAL A 114 -6.65 -10.45 -1.07
N PHE A 115 -5.57 -9.69 -0.88
CA PHE A 115 -5.27 -9.08 0.41
C PHE A 115 -6.20 -7.92 0.73
N ALA A 116 -6.57 -7.13 -0.29
CA ALA A 116 -7.59 -6.09 -0.14
C ALA A 116 -8.96 -6.71 0.18
N ASP A 117 -9.33 -7.81 -0.47
CA ASP A 117 -10.59 -8.53 -0.18
C ASP A 117 -10.63 -9.03 1.27
N ILE A 118 -9.51 -9.62 1.76
CA ILE A 118 -9.39 -10.04 3.15
C ILE A 118 -9.54 -8.86 4.10
N MET A 119 -8.89 -7.75 3.83
CA MET A 119 -8.92 -6.54 4.63
C MET A 119 -10.34 -5.93 4.67
N ILE A 120 -10.98 -5.75 3.51
CA ILE A 120 -12.34 -5.24 3.39
C ILE A 120 -13.30 -6.08 4.24
N LYS A 121 -13.24 -7.41 4.08
CA LYS A 121 -14.11 -8.32 4.82
C LYS A 121 -13.81 -8.34 6.32
N LYS A 122 -12.53 -8.42 6.71
CA LYS A 122 -12.11 -8.48 8.12
C LYS A 122 -12.53 -7.24 8.89
N PHE A 123 -12.42 -6.06 8.27
CA PHE A 123 -12.72 -4.78 8.90
C PHE A 123 -14.11 -4.25 8.55
N GLN A 124 -14.95 -5.05 7.85
CA GLN A 124 -16.32 -4.68 7.49
C GLN A 124 -16.38 -3.34 6.75
N LEU A 125 -15.56 -3.22 5.69
CA LEU A 125 -15.47 -2.01 4.86
C LEU A 125 -16.32 -2.10 3.59
N GLU A 126 -17.14 -3.16 3.47
CA GLU A 126 -18.12 -3.28 2.40
C GLU A 126 -19.09 -2.07 2.45
N GLY A 127 -19.24 -1.41 1.32
CA GLY A 127 -20.03 -0.17 1.22
C GLY A 127 -19.25 1.11 1.54
N LEU A 128 -18.06 1.03 2.15
CA LEU A 128 -17.14 2.16 2.31
C LEU A 128 -16.07 2.21 1.21
N ILE A 129 -15.75 1.07 0.60
CA ILE A 129 -14.80 0.96 -0.52
C ILE A 129 -15.58 0.62 -1.78
N ASP A 130 -15.53 1.52 -2.76
CA ASP A 130 -16.26 1.41 -4.04
C ASP A 130 -15.55 0.48 -5.04
N ALA A 131 -14.22 0.46 -5.05
CA ALA A 131 -13.44 -0.36 -5.97
C ALA A 131 -12.03 -0.66 -5.43
N VAL A 132 -11.41 -1.73 -5.96
CA VAL A 132 -10.03 -2.12 -5.69
C VAL A 132 -9.25 -2.24 -6.99
N TYR A 133 -8.14 -1.54 -7.09
CA TYR A 133 -7.19 -1.60 -8.19
C TYR A 133 -5.88 -2.20 -7.70
N SER A 134 -5.69 -3.49 -7.95
CA SER A 134 -4.43 -4.19 -7.66
C SER A 134 -3.49 -4.04 -8.86
N ALA A 135 -2.40 -3.33 -8.67
CA ALA A 135 -1.36 -3.20 -9.69
C ALA A 135 -0.76 -4.57 -10.04
N HIS A 136 -0.57 -5.44 -9.03
CA HIS A 136 -0.12 -6.81 -9.22
C HIS A 136 -1.03 -7.60 -10.18
N ASP A 137 -2.34 -7.61 -9.94
CA ASP A 137 -3.29 -8.44 -10.69
C ASP A 137 -3.51 -7.88 -12.10
N LEU A 138 -3.43 -6.55 -12.25
CA LEU A 138 -3.47 -5.86 -13.53
C LEU A 138 -2.15 -5.95 -14.32
N LYS A 139 -1.07 -6.48 -13.73
CA LYS A 139 0.30 -6.51 -14.28
C LYS A 139 0.80 -5.11 -14.64
N LEU A 140 0.50 -4.16 -13.80
CA LEU A 140 0.91 -2.77 -13.86
C LEU A 140 1.69 -2.38 -12.61
N GLU A 141 2.23 -1.18 -12.59
CA GLU A 141 2.87 -0.57 -11.42
C GLU A 141 2.22 0.78 -11.12
N LYS A 142 2.24 1.21 -9.85
CA LYS A 142 1.78 2.56 -9.45
C LYS A 142 2.65 3.69 -10.04
N SER A 143 3.81 3.37 -10.58
CA SER A 143 4.65 4.27 -11.36
C SER A 143 4.17 4.48 -12.80
N GLN A 144 3.20 3.70 -13.27
CA GLN A 144 2.67 3.74 -14.63
C GLN A 144 1.35 4.51 -14.68
N PRO A 145 1.21 5.54 -15.51
CA PRO A 145 -0.05 6.28 -15.69
C PRO A 145 -1.26 5.43 -16.05
N ALA A 146 -1.03 4.30 -16.72
CA ALA A 146 -2.10 3.42 -17.21
C ALA A 146 -3.08 2.95 -16.12
N ILE A 147 -2.58 2.67 -14.89
CA ILE A 147 -3.45 2.22 -13.81
C ILE A 147 -4.38 3.35 -13.31
N TYR A 148 -3.91 4.60 -13.35
CA TYR A 148 -4.71 5.78 -12.97
C TYR A 148 -5.75 6.09 -14.04
N TYR A 149 -5.40 6.01 -15.34
CA TYR A 149 -6.36 6.21 -16.43
C TYR A 149 -7.49 5.18 -16.38
N LYS A 150 -7.17 3.92 -16.09
CA LYS A 150 -8.19 2.88 -15.87
C LYS A 150 -9.11 3.24 -14.70
N LEU A 151 -8.55 3.71 -13.58
CA LEU A 151 -9.32 4.15 -12.42
C LEU A 151 -10.22 5.34 -12.80
N PHE A 152 -9.71 6.35 -13.50
CA PHE A 152 -10.50 7.52 -13.91
C PHE A 152 -11.66 7.14 -14.83
N GLU A 153 -11.43 6.24 -15.80
CA GLU A 153 -12.46 5.74 -16.70
C GLU A 153 -13.58 5.02 -15.94
N GLU A 154 -13.22 4.07 -15.09
CA GLU A 154 -14.18 3.25 -14.34
C GLU A 154 -14.93 4.06 -13.26
N MET A 155 -14.25 5.00 -12.63
CA MET A 155 -14.86 5.88 -11.64
C MET A 155 -15.56 7.09 -12.23
N GLY A 156 -15.44 7.34 -13.55
CA GLY A 156 -16.02 8.50 -14.21
C GLY A 156 -15.57 9.82 -13.59
N CYS A 157 -14.27 9.97 -13.30
CA CYS A 157 -13.69 11.16 -12.68
C CYS A 157 -12.43 11.62 -13.42
N MET A 158 -11.99 12.84 -13.10
CA MET A 158 -10.73 13.42 -13.57
C MET A 158 -9.71 13.47 -12.44
N ALA A 159 -8.44 13.58 -12.79
CA ALA A 159 -7.34 13.62 -11.82
C ALA A 159 -7.52 14.72 -10.77
N GLU A 160 -7.95 15.91 -11.19
CA GLU A 160 -8.15 17.08 -10.33
C GLU A 160 -9.32 16.90 -9.34
N GLU A 161 -10.19 15.91 -9.58
CA GLU A 161 -11.29 15.54 -8.69
C GLU A 161 -10.87 14.50 -7.64
N CYS A 162 -9.59 14.10 -7.64
CA CYS A 162 -9.06 13.07 -6.75
C CYS A 162 -8.09 13.64 -5.70
N PHE A 163 -8.10 13.00 -4.52
CA PHE A 163 -6.96 12.97 -3.61
C PHE A 163 -6.38 11.55 -3.57
N MET A 164 -5.05 11.43 -3.42
CA MET A 164 -4.39 10.15 -3.18
C MET A 164 -3.70 10.14 -1.83
N PHE A 165 -4.01 9.14 -1.01
CA PHE A 165 -3.39 8.88 0.29
C PHE A 165 -2.37 7.76 0.14
N GLU A 166 -1.11 8.01 0.54
CA GLU A 166 -0.01 7.11 0.20
C GLU A 166 1.16 7.29 1.18
N ASP A 167 1.85 6.20 1.54
CA ASP A 167 3.04 6.22 2.38
C ASP A 167 4.36 6.32 1.57
N SER A 168 4.28 6.19 0.25
CA SER A 168 5.44 6.08 -0.65
C SER A 168 5.52 7.22 -1.66
N ALA A 169 6.58 8.00 -1.61
CA ALA A 169 6.78 9.18 -2.47
C ALA A 169 6.76 8.86 -3.97
N TYR A 170 7.20 7.65 -4.39
CA TYR A 170 7.23 7.30 -5.82
C TYR A 170 5.82 7.27 -6.44
N ALA A 171 4.83 6.76 -5.71
CA ALA A 171 3.45 6.71 -6.19
C ALA A 171 2.81 8.12 -6.18
N LEU A 172 3.08 8.92 -5.14
CA LEU A 172 2.65 10.32 -5.10
C LEU A 172 3.28 11.18 -6.21
N ASN A 173 4.53 10.91 -6.61
CA ASN A 173 5.16 11.57 -7.75
C ASN A 173 4.40 11.30 -9.05
N THR A 174 3.98 10.04 -9.26
CA THR A 174 3.16 9.68 -10.43
C THR A 174 1.79 10.35 -10.38
N ALA A 175 1.13 10.30 -9.23
CA ALA A 175 -0.16 10.96 -9.02
C ALA A 175 -0.09 12.48 -9.30
N LYS A 176 0.92 13.16 -8.75
CA LYS A 176 1.18 14.59 -8.96
C LYS A 176 1.42 14.93 -10.44
N ALA A 177 2.18 14.10 -11.15
CA ALA A 177 2.42 14.29 -12.59
C ALA A 177 1.13 14.18 -13.43
N LEU A 178 0.12 13.48 -12.92
CA LEU A 178 -1.20 13.34 -13.53
C LEU A 178 -2.21 14.41 -13.09
N GLY A 179 -1.86 15.26 -12.13
CA GLY A 179 -2.75 16.30 -11.59
C GLY A 179 -3.56 15.87 -10.36
N ILE A 180 -3.25 14.72 -9.76
CA ILE A 180 -3.84 14.26 -8.49
C ILE A 180 -3.08 14.94 -7.34
N GLU A 181 -3.81 15.51 -6.39
CA GLU A 181 -3.23 16.00 -5.16
C GLU A 181 -2.96 14.85 -4.18
N GLY A 182 -1.72 14.77 -3.68
CA GLY A 182 -1.28 13.69 -2.81
C GLY A 182 -1.25 14.08 -1.33
N VAL A 183 -1.78 13.21 -0.48
CA VAL A 183 -1.67 13.28 0.98
C VAL A 183 -0.71 12.19 1.44
N GLY A 184 0.40 12.60 2.04
CA GLY A 184 1.38 11.67 2.59
C GLY A 184 0.93 11.12 3.95
N VAL A 185 0.78 9.82 4.06
CA VAL A 185 0.51 9.13 5.33
C VAL A 185 1.82 8.58 5.87
N LYS A 186 2.35 9.20 6.93
CA LYS A 186 3.64 8.81 7.50
C LYS A 186 3.56 7.44 8.18
N ASP A 187 4.25 6.46 7.61
CA ASP A 187 4.38 5.14 8.21
C ASP A 187 5.49 5.15 9.28
N PRO A 188 5.19 4.86 10.56
CA PRO A 188 6.19 4.87 11.63
C PRO A 188 7.28 3.81 11.46
N VAL A 189 7.02 2.76 10.68
CA VAL A 189 8.01 1.71 10.37
C VAL A 189 9.03 2.19 9.34
N ARG A 190 8.69 3.22 8.54
CA ARG A 190 9.50 3.73 7.43
C ARG A 190 9.90 5.21 7.59
N PRO A 191 10.47 5.65 8.73
CA PRO A 191 10.73 7.08 8.98
C PRO A 191 11.68 7.72 7.95
N ARG A 192 12.54 6.93 7.30
CA ARG A 192 13.47 7.43 6.26
C ARG A 192 12.75 7.90 4.99
N GLN A 193 11.49 7.51 4.78
CA GLN A 193 10.70 7.93 3.62
C GLN A 193 9.95 9.24 3.87
N HIS A 194 9.82 9.70 5.12
CA HIS A 194 9.00 10.86 5.47
C HIS A 194 9.45 12.15 4.78
N ALA A 195 10.76 12.40 4.68
CA ALA A 195 11.28 13.59 4.00
C ALA A 195 10.90 13.63 2.50
N ALA A 196 11.08 12.50 1.80
CA ALA A 196 10.71 12.41 0.39
C ALA A 196 9.19 12.53 0.19
N LEU A 197 8.40 12.07 1.15
CA LEU A 197 6.95 12.20 1.13
C LEU A 197 6.52 13.67 1.29
N GLU A 198 7.16 14.41 2.20
CA GLU A 198 6.91 15.84 2.44
C GLU A 198 7.26 16.73 1.23
N GLU A 199 8.22 16.34 0.39
CA GLU A 199 8.58 17.07 -0.84
C GLU A 199 7.51 16.97 -1.93
N VAL A 200 6.68 15.93 -1.91
CA VAL A 200 5.75 15.60 -2.99
C VAL A 200 4.31 15.89 -2.62
N ALA A 201 3.92 15.55 -1.38
CA ALA A 201 2.56 15.67 -0.89
C ALA A 201 2.16 17.14 -0.67
N VAL A 202 0.88 17.45 -0.90
CA VAL A 202 0.32 18.76 -0.53
C VAL A 202 0.15 18.89 0.98
N ARG A 203 0.02 17.75 1.67
CA ARG A 203 -0.06 17.63 3.12
C ARG A 203 0.48 16.27 3.54
N CYS A 204 1.19 16.20 4.68
CA CYS A 204 1.55 14.95 5.33
C CYS A 204 0.89 14.86 6.70
N VAL A 205 0.46 13.65 7.07
CA VAL A 205 -0.15 13.35 8.37
C VAL A 205 0.49 12.12 9.00
N GLY A 206 0.56 12.09 10.32
CA GLY A 206 1.00 10.94 11.10
C GLY A 206 -0.16 9.99 11.45
N SER A 207 -1.39 10.51 11.46
CA SER A 207 -2.59 9.76 11.79
C SER A 207 -3.82 10.25 11.01
N TYR A 208 -4.85 9.42 10.94
CA TYR A 208 -6.15 9.82 10.38
C TYR A 208 -6.95 10.75 11.31
N GLU A 209 -6.59 10.84 12.58
CA GLU A 209 -7.16 11.83 13.51
C GLU A 209 -6.92 13.26 13.03
N GLU A 210 -5.71 13.56 12.55
CA GLU A 210 -5.37 14.86 11.97
C GLU A 210 -6.25 15.22 10.75
N LEU A 211 -6.70 14.22 9.98
CA LEU A 211 -7.60 14.40 8.84
C LEU A 211 -9.06 14.56 9.27
N LEU A 212 -9.47 13.91 10.36
CA LEU A 212 -10.79 14.09 10.96
C LEU A 212 -10.96 15.48 11.59
N GLU A 213 -9.91 16.00 12.23
CA GLU A 213 -9.89 17.33 12.81
C GLU A 213 -9.81 18.46 11.78
N ASN A 214 -9.06 18.25 10.71
CA ASN A 214 -8.79 19.23 9.66
C ASN A 214 -8.97 18.57 8.28
N ASP A 215 -10.20 18.46 7.87
CA ASP A 215 -10.58 17.78 6.64
C ASP A 215 -10.07 18.49 5.38
N ILE A 216 -9.54 17.72 4.45
CA ILE A 216 -9.05 18.22 3.16
C ILE A 216 -10.13 18.26 2.08
N PHE A 217 -11.31 17.68 2.34
CA PHE A 217 -12.47 17.70 1.45
C PHE A 217 -13.50 18.78 1.88
N ALA A 218 -13.17 19.62 2.86
CA ALA A 218 -14.02 20.71 3.33
C ALA A 218 -14.15 21.84 2.31
#